data_de6e6f85a97cb7d0440e336e286dc2f7
#
_entry.id   de6e6f85a97cb7d0440e336e286dc2f7
#
_cell.length_a   1.000
_cell.length_b   1.000
_cell.length_c   1.000
_cell.angle_alpha   90.00
_cell.angle_beta   90.00
_cell.angle_gamma   90.00
#
_symmetry.space_group_name_H-M   'P 1'
#
loop_
_entity.id
_entity.type
_entity.pdbx_description
1 polymer ?
#
loop_
_entity_poly.entity_id
_entity_poly.type
_entity_poly.pdbx_seq_one_letter_code
_entity_poly.pdbx_strand_id
1 'polypeptide(L)'
;WNLFYIGIAFISYYFFQPAMSSWSTFNLDWILIVFFRNVFLIILLASFWHTRFFILKSQDDKFKYNLAPLGKEKKSWFLGSQTKENIFWSVFSAAPIMTAYEVFVMWAFANDYLLFSMLNWIETPILFCLIFLLIPVWQVFHFYVTHRISHWKIFYKTFHFLHHRNVNTGPWSGLSMHPIEHVFYFSTLLIHFVVPTHPIHFIFHIQQTALRAIQGHSGYDQLVVNKKSGYALPNASYFHYLHHKYFECNYGELTIPLDKWFGSFHNGTKDSHKKLFRN
;
A
#
# COMPACT_ATOMS: atom_id res chain seq x y z
N TRP A 1 -5.10 6.87 10.75
CA TRP A 1 -4.08 6.89 9.68
C TRP A 1 -4.55 7.66 8.45
N ASN A 2 -5.80 7.57 8.04
CA ASN A 2 -6.28 8.27 6.83
C ASN A 2 -6.00 9.79 6.90
N LEU A 3 -6.21 10.44 8.05
CA LEU A 3 -5.85 11.86 8.22
C LEU A 3 -4.35 12.13 8.03
N PHE A 4 -3.50 11.20 8.46
CA PHE A 4 -2.06 11.29 8.22
C PHE A 4 -1.72 11.23 6.73
N TYR A 5 -2.32 10.29 5.99
CA TYR A 5 -2.11 10.19 4.55
C TYR A 5 -2.73 11.36 3.77
N ILE A 6 -3.87 11.88 4.22
CA ILE A 6 -4.44 13.12 3.67
C ILE A 6 -3.45 14.28 3.87
N GLY A 7 -2.85 14.43 5.06
CA GLY A 7 -1.83 15.43 5.31
C GLY A 7 -0.62 15.32 4.38
N ILE A 8 -0.11 14.10 4.16
CA ILE A 8 0.98 13.85 3.19
C ILE A 8 0.56 14.25 1.78
N ALA A 9 -0.67 13.93 1.37
CA ALA A 9 -1.19 14.27 0.05
C ALA A 9 -1.32 15.79 -0.15
N PHE A 10 -1.78 16.52 0.87
CA PHE A 10 -1.83 17.99 0.82
C PHE A 10 -0.41 18.59 0.70
N ILE A 11 0.54 18.13 1.51
CA ILE A 11 1.94 18.57 1.40
C ILE A 11 2.50 18.25 0.01
N SER A 12 2.26 17.05 -0.50
CA SER A 12 2.71 16.64 -1.83
C SER A 12 2.11 17.51 -2.93
N TYR A 13 0.81 17.77 -2.86
CA TYR A 13 0.09 18.55 -3.87
C TYR A 13 0.55 20.02 -3.91
N TYR A 14 0.65 20.66 -2.77
CA TYR A 14 0.93 22.09 -2.72
C TYR A 14 2.41 22.44 -2.85
N PHE A 15 3.32 21.56 -2.44
CA PHE A 15 4.75 21.87 -2.38
C PHE A 15 5.61 21.07 -3.35
N PHE A 16 5.15 19.90 -3.81
CA PHE A 16 5.95 18.97 -4.60
C PHE A 16 5.25 18.48 -5.87
N GLN A 17 4.06 18.98 -6.18
CA GLN A 17 3.37 18.68 -7.42
C GLN A 17 3.65 19.80 -8.43
N PRO A 18 4.14 19.47 -9.65
CA PRO A 18 4.26 20.45 -10.72
C PRO A 18 2.92 21.09 -11.09
N ALA A 19 2.96 22.29 -11.63
CA ALA A 19 1.74 23.00 -12.05
C ALA A 19 0.96 22.20 -13.10
N MET A 20 -0.37 22.26 -13.05
CA MET A 20 -1.25 21.52 -13.96
C MET A 20 -0.97 21.81 -15.45
N SER A 21 -0.54 23.03 -15.78
CA SER A 21 -0.14 23.40 -17.14
C SER A 21 1.02 22.56 -17.71
N SER A 22 1.88 22.01 -16.85
CA SER A 22 2.98 21.12 -17.26
C SER A 22 2.54 19.69 -17.56
N TRP A 23 1.34 19.27 -17.10
CA TRP A 23 0.86 17.88 -17.28
C TRP A 23 0.27 17.62 -18.66
N SER A 24 0.02 18.67 -19.46
CA SER A 24 -0.58 18.53 -20.80
C SER A 24 0.26 17.72 -21.77
N THR A 25 1.55 17.57 -21.52
CA THR A 25 2.49 16.79 -22.32
C THR A 25 3.36 15.91 -21.43
N PHE A 26 3.87 14.79 -22.00
CA PHE A 26 4.80 13.90 -21.29
C PHE A 26 6.24 14.47 -21.32
N ASN A 27 6.49 15.53 -20.54
CA ASN A 27 7.80 16.14 -20.43
C ASN A 27 8.55 15.53 -19.21
N LEU A 28 9.81 15.16 -19.40
CA LEU A 28 10.67 14.57 -18.37
C LEU A 28 10.85 15.47 -17.15
N ASP A 29 10.82 16.78 -17.29
CA ASP A 29 11.06 17.71 -16.18
C ASP A 29 10.08 17.50 -15.04
N TRP A 30 8.77 17.45 -15.34
CA TRP A 30 7.78 17.22 -14.30
C TRP A 30 7.66 15.73 -13.91
N ILE A 31 7.88 14.81 -14.84
CA ILE A 31 7.86 13.37 -14.58
C ILE A 31 8.92 12.98 -13.56
N LEU A 32 10.13 13.53 -13.69
CA LEU A 32 11.23 13.28 -12.77
C LEU A 32 10.94 13.85 -11.37
N ILE A 33 10.31 15.02 -11.26
CA ILE A 33 9.91 15.58 -9.96
C ILE A 33 8.94 14.62 -9.25
N VAL A 34 7.90 14.14 -9.95
CA VAL A 34 6.94 13.17 -9.43
C VAL A 34 7.63 11.86 -9.05
N PHE A 35 8.51 11.35 -9.90
CA PHE A 35 9.26 10.12 -9.64
C PHE A 35 10.12 10.21 -8.38
N PHE A 36 10.94 11.25 -8.25
CA PHE A 36 11.81 11.40 -7.08
C PHE A 36 11.02 11.67 -5.80
N ARG A 37 9.89 12.39 -5.87
CA ARG A 37 8.98 12.53 -4.75
C ARG A 37 8.41 11.17 -4.30
N ASN A 38 7.96 10.34 -5.23
CA ASN A 38 7.42 9.01 -4.93
C ASN A 38 8.47 8.09 -4.33
N VAL A 39 9.68 8.06 -4.89
CA VAL A 39 10.83 7.34 -4.31
C VAL A 39 11.14 7.83 -2.90
N PHE A 40 11.19 9.14 -2.71
CA PHE A 40 11.46 9.75 -1.40
C PHE A 40 10.43 9.33 -0.34
N LEU A 41 9.13 9.38 -0.67
CA LEU A 41 8.06 9.00 0.27
C LEU A 41 8.13 7.53 0.64
N ILE A 42 8.39 6.63 -0.32
CA ILE A 42 8.56 5.20 -0.07
C ILE A 42 9.75 4.98 0.85
N ILE A 43 10.92 5.56 0.53
CA ILE A 43 12.13 5.43 1.34
C ILE A 43 11.92 5.99 2.75
N LEU A 44 11.35 7.19 2.85
CA LEU A 44 11.12 7.85 4.12
C LEU A 44 10.26 6.99 5.06
N LEU A 45 9.10 6.53 4.57
CA LEU A 45 8.16 5.81 5.43
C LEU A 45 8.64 4.38 5.75
N ALA A 46 9.17 3.66 4.76
CA ALA A 46 9.69 2.31 4.99
C ALA A 46 10.91 2.33 5.91
N SER A 47 11.82 3.32 5.74
CA SER A 47 12.96 3.51 6.65
C SER A 47 12.52 3.91 8.05
N PHE A 48 11.51 4.79 8.19
CA PHE A 48 10.96 5.15 9.50
C PHE A 48 10.50 3.90 10.28
N TRP A 49 9.65 3.06 9.68
CA TRP A 49 9.16 1.84 10.29
C TRP A 49 10.28 0.84 10.56
N HIS A 50 11.19 0.65 9.60
CA HIS A 50 12.31 -0.28 9.72
C HIS A 50 13.29 0.15 10.83
N THR A 51 13.66 1.42 10.86
CA THR A 51 14.56 1.96 11.89
C THR A 51 13.93 1.85 13.27
N ARG A 52 12.67 2.26 13.40
CA ARG A 52 11.97 2.23 14.69
C ARG A 52 11.82 0.82 15.25
N PHE A 53 11.43 -0.16 14.42
CA PHE A 53 11.07 -1.49 14.88
C PHE A 53 12.23 -2.49 14.86
N PHE A 54 13.09 -2.42 13.86
CA PHE A 54 14.10 -3.45 13.63
C PHE A 54 15.53 -3.01 13.97
N ILE A 55 15.86 -1.72 13.90
CA ILE A 55 17.17 -1.17 14.25
C ILE A 55 17.18 -0.69 15.70
N LEU A 56 16.36 0.32 16.02
CA LEU A 56 16.28 0.91 17.36
C LEU A 56 15.51 0.04 18.36
N LYS A 57 14.68 -0.89 17.85
CA LYS A 57 13.80 -1.76 18.67
C LYS A 57 13.03 -0.97 19.71
N SER A 58 12.47 0.20 19.30
CA SER A 58 11.91 1.22 20.21
C SER A 58 10.78 0.72 21.11
N GLN A 59 10.17 -0.41 20.83
CA GLN A 59 9.16 -1.06 21.67
C GLN A 59 9.45 -2.54 21.92
N ASP A 60 10.71 -2.96 21.72
CA ASP A 60 11.18 -4.33 21.83
C ASP A 60 10.28 -5.29 21.00
N ASP A 61 9.86 -6.41 21.56
CA ASP A 61 8.94 -7.35 20.89
C ASP A 61 7.46 -7.11 21.26
N LYS A 62 7.14 -5.98 21.92
CA LYS A 62 5.75 -5.64 22.25
C LYS A 62 4.93 -5.45 20.98
N PHE A 63 3.87 -6.22 20.82
CA PHE A 63 2.99 -6.28 19.64
C PHE A 63 3.64 -6.85 18.38
N LYS A 64 4.82 -7.46 18.45
CA LYS A 64 5.43 -8.20 17.36
C LYS A 64 4.85 -9.62 17.32
N TYR A 65 4.43 -10.07 16.14
CA TYR A 65 3.81 -11.39 16.05
C TYR A 65 4.73 -12.48 15.49
N ASN A 66 5.88 -12.15 14.92
CA ASN A 66 6.89 -13.09 14.51
C ASN A 66 8.25 -12.70 15.11
N LEU A 67 8.75 -13.47 16.08
CA LEU A 67 10.01 -13.17 16.77
C LEU A 67 11.25 -13.53 15.95
N ALA A 68 11.09 -14.32 14.88
CA ALA A 68 12.20 -14.67 14.01
C ALA A 68 12.80 -13.42 13.35
N PRO A 69 14.12 -13.35 13.15
CA PRO A 69 14.75 -12.27 12.40
C PRO A 69 14.29 -12.30 10.92
N LEU A 70 14.35 -11.15 10.25
CA LEU A 70 14.17 -11.10 8.79
C LEU A 70 15.27 -11.93 8.10
N GLY A 71 14.93 -12.61 7.00
CA GLY A 71 15.80 -13.57 6.33
C GLY A 71 17.14 -12.98 5.87
N LYS A 72 18.22 -13.70 6.18
CA LYS A 72 19.60 -13.34 5.80
C LYS A 72 20.32 -14.44 5.00
N GLU A 73 19.58 -15.41 4.47
CA GLU A 73 20.16 -16.52 3.74
C GLU A 73 20.38 -16.19 2.27
N LYS A 74 21.63 -16.26 1.79
CA LYS A 74 21.99 -16.00 0.38
C LYS A 74 21.27 -16.93 -0.62
N LYS A 75 20.92 -18.15 -0.22
CA LYS A 75 20.21 -19.10 -1.09
C LYS A 75 18.75 -18.70 -1.35
N SER A 76 18.13 -17.96 -0.43
CA SER A 76 16.73 -17.58 -0.50
C SER A 76 16.48 -16.19 -1.14
N TRP A 77 17.50 -15.31 -1.12
CA TRP A 77 17.38 -13.90 -1.52
C TRP A 77 18.51 -13.53 -2.48
N PHE A 78 18.19 -13.07 -3.69
CA PHE A 78 19.20 -12.80 -4.74
C PHE A 78 20.22 -11.71 -4.32
N LEU A 79 19.85 -10.77 -3.44
CA LEU A 79 20.77 -9.80 -2.83
C LEU A 79 21.30 -10.25 -1.47
N GLY A 80 21.13 -11.54 -1.11
CA GLY A 80 21.63 -12.12 0.13
C GLY A 80 20.94 -11.65 1.41
N SER A 81 19.82 -10.91 1.28
CA SER A 81 19.04 -10.40 2.41
C SER A 81 17.63 -10.04 1.96
N GLN A 82 16.64 -10.49 2.72
CA GLN A 82 15.24 -10.13 2.52
C GLN A 82 15.04 -8.61 2.43
N THR A 83 15.62 -7.85 3.36
CA THR A 83 15.49 -6.39 3.39
C THR A 83 16.06 -5.73 2.12
N LYS A 84 17.26 -6.15 1.66
CA LYS A 84 17.90 -5.59 0.47
C LYS A 84 17.06 -5.86 -0.79
N GLU A 85 16.59 -7.10 -0.93
CA GLU A 85 15.74 -7.48 -2.06
C GLU A 85 14.40 -6.72 -2.04
N ASN A 86 13.79 -6.58 -0.87
CA ASN A 86 12.56 -5.81 -0.73
C ASN A 86 12.75 -4.32 -1.04
N ILE A 87 13.88 -3.72 -0.66
CA ILE A 87 14.25 -2.34 -1.06
C ILE A 87 14.36 -2.26 -2.59
N PHE A 88 15.03 -3.23 -3.21
CA PHE A 88 15.17 -3.26 -4.67
C PHE A 88 13.80 -3.25 -5.35
N TRP A 89 12.89 -4.14 -5.00
CA TRP A 89 11.56 -4.20 -5.62
C TRP A 89 10.70 -2.97 -5.33
N SER A 90 10.80 -2.41 -4.12
CA SER A 90 10.07 -1.18 -3.76
C SER A 90 10.54 0.04 -4.57
N VAL A 91 11.85 0.17 -4.81
CA VAL A 91 12.41 1.33 -5.49
C VAL A 91 12.41 1.15 -7.02
N PHE A 92 12.79 -0.03 -7.52
CA PHE A 92 13.00 -0.25 -8.97
C PHE A 92 11.79 -0.86 -9.67
N SER A 93 10.74 -1.25 -8.95
CA SER A 93 9.49 -1.74 -9.54
C SER A 93 8.29 -0.92 -9.08
N ALA A 94 8.03 -0.80 -7.78
CA ALA A 94 6.86 -0.07 -7.29
C ALA A 94 6.91 1.43 -7.64
N ALA A 95 8.01 2.12 -7.37
CA ALA A 95 8.09 3.56 -7.59
C ALA A 95 7.94 3.96 -9.08
N PRO A 96 8.59 3.29 -10.07
CA PRO A 96 8.38 3.59 -11.48
C PRO A 96 6.93 3.35 -11.93
N ILE A 97 6.32 2.23 -11.54
CA ILE A 97 4.94 1.90 -11.94
C ILE A 97 3.93 2.84 -11.26
N MET A 98 4.11 3.13 -9.97
CA MET A 98 3.35 4.16 -9.27
C MET A 98 3.43 5.50 -10.01
N THR A 99 4.64 5.92 -10.39
CA THR A 99 4.85 7.17 -11.13
C THR A 99 4.19 7.15 -12.50
N ALA A 100 4.25 6.03 -13.22
CA ALA A 100 3.59 5.89 -14.52
C ALA A 100 2.07 6.09 -14.42
N TYR A 101 1.42 5.50 -13.41
CA TYR A 101 -0.01 5.73 -13.13
C TYR A 101 -0.29 7.19 -12.81
N GLU A 102 0.54 7.81 -11.99
CA GLU A 102 0.34 9.21 -11.63
C GLU A 102 0.49 10.14 -12.85
N VAL A 103 1.54 9.94 -13.61
CA VAL A 103 1.79 10.71 -14.84
C VAL A 103 0.63 10.56 -15.83
N PHE A 104 0.16 9.35 -16.02
CA PHE A 104 -0.95 9.07 -16.94
C PHE A 104 -2.26 9.74 -16.50
N VAL A 105 -2.61 9.64 -15.23
CA VAL A 105 -3.87 10.22 -14.72
C VAL A 105 -3.77 11.76 -14.63
N MET A 106 -2.62 12.33 -14.23
CA MET A 106 -2.42 13.78 -14.24
C MET A 106 -2.47 14.36 -15.66
N TRP A 107 -1.89 13.65 -16.62
CA TRP A 107 -2.03 14.01 -18.04
C TRP A 107 -3.50 13.97 -18.50
N ALA A 108 -4.26 12.97 -18.07
CA ALA A 108 -5.68 12.86 -18.39
C ALA A 108 -6.50 14.02 -17.77
N PHE A 109 -6.17 14.43 -16.54
CA PHE A 109 -6.78 15.63 -15.91
C PHE A 109 -6.50 16.90 -16.74
N ALA A 110 -5.28 17.10 -17.19
CA ALA A 110 -4.88 18.30 -17.90
C ALA A 110 -5.44 18.39 -19.34
N ASN A 111 -5.85 17.27 -19.92
CA ASN A 111 -6.35 17.17 -21.29
C ASN A 111 -7.86 16.82 -21.38
N ASP A 112 -8.58 16.91 -20.25
CA ASP A 112 -10.04 16.66 -20.17
C ASP A 112 -10.46 15.26 -20.67
N TYR A 113 -9.62 14.23 -20.47
CA TYR A 113 -9.93 12.84 -20.83
C TYR A 113 -10.71 12.07 -19.77
N LEU A 114 -11.13 12.72 -18.69
CA LEU A 114 -11.92 12.10 -17.64
C LEU A 114 -13.42 12.20 -17.98
N LEU A 115 -14.21 11.22 -17.53
CA LEU A 115 -15.66 11.20 -17.80
C LEU A 115 -16.39 12.39 -17.16
N PHE A 116 -15.88 12.89 -16.04
CA PHE A 116 -16.47 14.00 -15.29
C PHE A 116 -15.50 15.17 -15.17
N SER A 117 -16.03 16.38 -15.11
CA SER A 117 -15.25 17.57 -14.81
C SER A 117 -14.57 17.46 -13.45
N MET A 118 -13.42 18.10 -13.31
CA MET A 118 -12.69 18.18 -12.06
C MET A 118 -13.55 18.83 -10.97
N LEU A 119 -13.63 18.19 -9.80
CA LEU A 119 -14.36 18.74 -8.66
C LEU A 119 -13.77 20.07 -8.20
N ASN A 120 -14.67 21.04 -7.96
CA ASN A 120 -14.34 22.31 -7.33
C ASN A 120 -14.78 22.26 -5.85
N TRP A 121 -13.85 22.47 -4.93
CA TRP A 121 -14.14 22.41 -3.49
C TRP A 121 -15.05 23.55 -3.01
N ILE A 122 -15.10 24.69 -3.74
CA ILE A 122 -15.99 25.82 -3.41
C ILE A 122 -17.43 25.49 -3.81
N GLU A 123 -17.63 24.88 -4.98
CA GLU A 123 -18.96 24.57 -5.52
C GLU A 123 -19.57 23.32 -4.90
N THR A 124 -18.72 22.32 -4.58
CA THR A 124 -19.17 21.01 -4.09
C THR A 124 -18.40 20.56 -2.83
N PRO A 125 -18.35 21.35 -1.74
CA PRO A 125 -17.48 21.08 -0.58
C PRO A 125 -17.81 19.75 0.10
N ILE A 126 -19.08 19.38 0.21
CA ILE A 126 -19.49 18.12 0.85
C ILE A 126 -19.01 16.93 0.03
N LEU A 127 -19.24 16.94 -1.29
CA LEU A 127 -18.79 15.87 -2.16
C LEU A 127 -17.26 15.77 -2.18
N PHE A 128 -16.57 16.92 -2.24
CA PHE A 128 -15.12 16.99 -2.18
C PHE A 128 -14.57 16.31 -0.91
N CYS A 129 -15.11 16.59 0.26
CA CYS A 129 -14.71 15.94 1.50
C CYS A 129 -15.10 14.46 1.54
N LEU A 130 -16.28 14.10 1.01
CA LEU A 130 -16.77 12.73 0.98
C LEU A 130 -15.87 11.80 0.15
N ILE A 131 -15.30 12.29 -0.95
CA ILE A 131 -14.37 11.49 -1.79
C ILE A 131 -13.17 10.99 -0.98
N PHE A 132 -12.60 11.79 -0.07
CA PHE A 132 -11.52 11.31 0.81
C PHE A 132 -11.93 10.14 1.71
N LEU A 133 -13.21 10.04 2.06
CA LEU A 133 -13.74 8.91 2.86
C LEU A 133 -14.07 7.70 1.98
N LEU A 134 -14.49 7.90 0.75
CA LEU A 134 -14.87 6.84 -0.18
C LEU A 134 -13.67 6.16 -0.84
N ILE A 135 -12.57 6.87 -1.06
CA ILE A 135 -11.34 6.31 -1.63
C ILE A 135 -10.83 5.09 -0.83
N PRO A 136 -10.67 5.13 0.50
CA PRO A 136 -10.25 3.95 1.26
C PRO A 136 -11.25 2.77 1.17
N VAL A 137 -12.53 3.06 1.04
CA VAL A 137 -13.57 2.03 0.85
C VAL A 137 -13.39 1.34 -0.50
N TRP A 138 -13.25 2.12 -1.58
CA TRP A 138 -12.96 1.58 -2.91
C TRP A 138 -11.66 0.77 -2.92
N GLN A 139 -10.59 1.29 -2.30
CA GLN A 139 -9.29 0.62 -2.22
C GLN A 139 -9.42 -0.79 -1.61
N VAL A 140 -10.20 -0.95 -0.54
CA VAL A 140 -10.41 -2.25 0.11
C VAL A 140 -11.13 -3.24 -0.81
N PHE A 141 -12.15 -2.80 -1.55
CA PHE A 141 -12.84 -3.64 -2.52
C PHE A 141 -11.92 -4.07 -3.66
N HIS A 142 -11.26 -3.11 -4.28
CA HIS A 142 -10.34 -3.37 -5.39
C HIS A 142 -9.21 -4.32 -4.96
N PHE A 143 -8.57 -4.03 -3.82
CA PHE A 143 -7.50 -4.85 -3.26
C PHE A 143 -7.96 -6.28 -3.01
N TYR A 144 -9.11 -6.46 -2.35
CA TYR A 144 -9.66 -7.80 -2.11
C TYR A 144 -9.84 -8.61 -3.41
N VAL A 145 -10.42 -7.99 -4.44
CA VAL A 145 -10.68 -8.67 -5.71
C VAL A 145 -9.37 -9.00 -6.44
N THR A 146 -8.51 -8.02 -6.63
CA THR A 146 -7.24 -8.20 -7.36
C THR A 146 -6.30 -9.16 -6.63
N HIS A 147 -6.23 -9.07 -5.30
CA HIS A 147 -5.41 -9.93 -4.48
C HIS A 147 -5.92 -11.39 -4.51
N ARG A 148 -7.22 -11.60 -4.40
CA ARG A 148 -7.81 -12.94 -4.52
C ARG A 148 -7.59 -13.56 -5.91
N ILE A 149 -7.66 -12.76 -6.98
CA ILE A 149 -7.31 -13.18 -8.34
C ILE A 149 -5.83 -13.55 -8.44
N SER A 150 -4.94 -12.78 -7.80
CA SER A 150 -3.50 -13.05 -7.77
C SER A 150 -3.15 -14.40 -7.12
N HIS A 151 -4.02 -14.93 -6.26
CA HIS A 151 -3.91 -16.28 -5.69
C HIS A 151 -4.36 -17.41 -6.62
N TRP A 152 -4.97 -17.14 -7.78
CA TRP A 152 -5.22 -18.19 -8.74
C TRP A 152 -3.90 -18.83 -9.18
N LYS A 153 -3.87 -20.15 -9.30
CA LYS A 153 -2.66 -20.96 -9.51
C LYS A 153 -1.70 -20.40 -10.59
N ILE A 154 -2.24 -19.89 -11.71
CA ILE A 154 -1.44 -19.31 -12.79
C ILE A 154 -0.79 -18.00 -12.35
N PHE A 155 -1.53 -17.08 -11.77
CA PHE A 155 -1.05 -15.76 -11.37
C PHE A 155 -0.12 -15.84 -10.14
N TYR A 156 -0.46 -16.69 -9.17
CA TYR A 156 0.42 -16.94 -8.04
C TYR A 156 1.79 -17.42 -8.48
N LYS A 157 1.86 -18.43 -9.36
CA LYS A 157 3.13 -18.97 -9.86
C LYS A 157 3.91 -18.00 -10.75
N THR A 158 3.22 -17.09 -11.45
CA THR A 158 3.85 -16.17 -12.40
C THR A 158 4.46 -14.97 -11.70
N PHE A 159 3.75 -14.35 -10.76
CA PHE A 159 4.19 -13.09 -10.16
C PHE A 159 3.95 -12.97 -8.65
N HIS A 160 2.85 -13.46 -8.09
CA HIS A 160 2.47 -13.20 -6.71
C HIS A 160 3.32 -13.97 -5.67
N PHE A 161 3.94 -15.08 -6.09
CA PHE A 161 4.88 -15.84 -5.24
C PHE A 161 6.04 -14.99 -4.70
N LEU A 162 6.46 -13.96 -5.46
CA LEU A 162 7.55 -13.07 -5.05
C LEU A 162 7.17 -12.30 -3.79
N HIS A 163 5.95 -11.77 -3.74
CA HIS A 163 5.41 -11.11 -2.57
C HIS A 163 5.32 -12.06 -1.37
N HIS A 164 4.79 -13.26 -1.59
CA HIS A 164 4.60 -14.29 -0.56
C HIS A 164 5.89 -14.97 -0.07
N ARG A 165 7.03 -14.76 -0.71
CA ARG A 165 8.34 -15.14 -0.11
C ARG A 165 8.57 -14.43 1.23
N ASN A 166 7.92 -13.31 1.46
CA ASN A 166 7.96 -12.55 2.71
C ASN A 166 6.99 -13.12 3.77
N VAL A 167 7.08 -14.41 4.11
CA VAL A 167 6.26 -15.00 5.18
C VAL A 167 6.47 -14.28 6.52
N ASN A 168 7.70 -13.89 6.83
CA ASN A 168 8.01 -13.00 7.93
C ASN A 168 8.10 -11.58 7.40
N THR A 169 7.00 -10.81 7.54
CA THR A 169 6.87 -9.48 6.97
C THR A 169 7.74 -8.44 7.69
N GLY A 170 8.23 -7.48 6.94
CA GLY A 170 8.87 -6.26 7.42
C GLY A 170 8.47 -5.08 6.54
N PRO A 171 8.66 -3.82 6.94
CA PRO A 171 8.10 -2.65 6.24
C PRO A 171 8.39 -2.61 4.74
N TRP A 172 9.60 -2.96 4.35
CA TRP A 172 10.00 -3.00 2.95
C TRP A 172 9.32 -4.10 2.12
N SER A 173 8.74 -5.13 2.78
CA SER A 173 8.03 -6.19 2.04
C SER A 173 6.67 -5.74 1.51
N GLY A 174 6.11 -4.63 2.01
CA GLY A 174 4.81 -4.13 1.58
C GLY A 174 4.73 -3.76 0.10
N LEU A 175 5.84 -3.31 -0.48
CA LEU A 175 5.96 -3.01 -1.91
C LEU A 175 6.98 -3.92 -2.61
N SER A 176 7.28 -5.08 -2.04
CA SER A 176 8.14 -6.10 -2.66
C SER A 176 7.27 -7.04 -3.49
N MET A 177 6.95 -6.61 -4.70
CA MET A 177 6.08 -7.30 -5.64
C MET A 177 6.72 -7.35 -7.04
N HIS A 178 6.28 -8.30 -7.84
CA HIS A 178 6.65 -8.38 -9.26
C HIS A 178 6.07 -7.19 -10.04
N PRO A 179 6.73 -6.68 -11.10
CA PRO A 179 6.20 -5.56 -11.89
C PRO A 179 4.77 -5.75 -12.39
N ILE A 180 4.41 -6.94 -12.86
CA ILE A 180 3.03 -7.26 -13.26
C ILE A 180 2.05 -7.09 -12.09
N GLU A 181 2.43 -7.52 -10.90
CA GLU A 181 1.60 -7.35 -9.71
C GLU A 181 1.41 -5.87 -9.35
N HIS A 182 2.44 -5.03 -9.48
CA HIS A 182 2.30 -3.60 -9.29
C HIS A 182 1.32 -2.96 -10.28
N VAL A 183 1.26 -3.43 -11.53
CA VAL A 183 0.26 -2.96 -12.50
C VAL A 183 -1.15 -3.29 -11.99
N PHE A 184 -1.41 -4.52 -11.54
CA PHE A 184 -2.70 -4.88 -10.95
C PHE A 184 -2.98 -4.11 -9.66
N TYR A 185 -1.98 -3.97 -8.80
CA TYR A 185 -2.11 -3.30 -7.51
C TYR A 185 -2.50 -1.83 -7.66
N PHE A 186 -1.82 -1.09 -8.54
CA PHE A 186 -2.09 0.32 -8.80
C PHE A 186 -3.27 0.56 -9.77
N SER A 187 -3.86 -0.47 -10.37
CA SER A 187 -5.05 -0.30 -11.25
C SER A 187 -6.27 0.24 -10.51
N THR A 188 -6.30 0.19 -9.17
CA THR A 188 -7.30 0.87 -8.33
C THR A 188 -7.48 2.35 -8.68
N LEU A 189 -6.41 2.99 -9.15
CA LEU A 189 -6.34 4.41 -9.50
C LEU A 189 -7.16 4.76 -10.76
N LEU A 190 -7.47 3.75 -11.59
CA LEU A 190 -8.27 3.97 -12.80
C LEU A 190 -9.72 4.38 -12.51
N ILE A 191 -10.19 4.25 -11.25
CA ILE A 191 -11.50 4.75 -10.82
C ILE A 191 -11.66 6.26 -11.07
N HIS A 192 -10.56 7.02 -11.06
CA HIS A 192 -10.58 8.46 -11.30
C HIS A 192 -11.01 8.84 -12.73
N PHE A 193 -10.98 7.89 -13.67
CA PHE A 193 -11.52 8.10 -15.02
C PHE A 193 -13.07 8.15 -15.06
N VAL A 194 -13.72 7.50 -14.07
CA VAL A 194 -15.18 7.29 -14.09
C VAL A 194 -15.89 7.83 -12.84
N VAL A 195 -15.17 8.54 -11.97
CA VAL A 195 -15.73 9.19 -10.77
C VAL A 195 -15.24 10.63 -10.73
N PRO A 196 -16.14 11.61 -10.43
CA PRO A 196 -15.73 13.01 -10.33
C PRO A 196 -14.75 13.19 -9.17
N THR A 197 -13.55 13.68 -9.46
CA THR A 197 -12.49 13.86 -8.47
C THR A 197 -11.66 15.12 -8.78
N HIS A 198 -10.76 15.44 -7.88
CA HIS A 198 -9.77 16.51 -8.03
C HIS A 198 -8.36 15.87 -7.97
N PRO A 199 -7.32 16.41 -8.60
CA PRO A 199 -5.96 15.89 -8.52
C PRO A 199 -5.46 15.55 -7.11
N ILE A 200 -5.86 16.32 -6.09
CA ILE A 200 -5.50 16.03 -4.71
C ILE A 200 -6.09 14.72 -4.17
N HIS A 201 -7.30 14.34 -4.63
CA HIS A 201 -7.90 13.04 -4.31
C HIS A 201 -7.10 11.91 -4.92
N PHE A 202 -6.66 12.09 -6.14
CA PHE A 202 -5.79 11.12 -6.82
C PHE A 202 -4.45 10.97 -6.10
N ILE A 203 -3.79 12.08 -5.73
CA ILE A 203 -2.52 12.05 -4.97
C ILE A 203 -2.71 11.36 -3.62
N PHE A 204 -3.80 11.65 -2.92
CA PHE A 204 -4.14 10.93 -1.69
C PHE A 204 -4.30 9.43 -1.95
N HIS A 205 -5.05 9.05 -2.99
CA HIS A 205 -5.31 7.64 -3.31
C HIS A 205 -4.02 6.88 -3.61
N ILE A 206 -3.16 7.39 -4.50
CA ILE A 206 -1.92 6.71 -4.88
C ILE A 206 -0.94 6.62 -3.71
N GLN A 207 -0.80 7.68 -2.92
CA GLN A 207 0.08 7.69 -1.76
C GLN A 207 -0.46 6.79 -0.64
N GLN A 208 -1.75 6.86 -0.34
CA GLN A 208 -2.37 5.95 0.63
C GLN A 208 -2.18 4.49 0.21
N THR A 209 -2.42 4.15 -1.06
CA THR A 209 -2.24 2.80 -1.60
C THR A 209 -0.81 2.29 -1.35
N ALA A 210 0.21 3.07 -1.69
CA ALA A 210 1.60 2.65 -1.52
C ALA A 210 2.05 2.64 -0.05
N LEU A 211 1.79 3.72 0.69
CA LEU A 211 2.31 3.91 2.04
C LEU A 211 1.60 3.02 3.08
N ARG A 212 0.31 2.72 2.85
CA ARG A 212 -0.43 1.78 3.69
C ARG A 212 0.06 0.35 3.56
N ALA A 213 0.50 -0.08 2.36
CA ALA A 213 1.11 -1.38 2.18
C ALA A 213 2.38 -1.53 3.03
N ILE A 214 3.24 -0.49 3.07
CA ILE A 214 4.44 -0.44 3.93
C ILE A 214 4.06 -0.57 5.41
N GLN A 215 3.04 0.17 5.87
CA GLN A 215 2.53 0.11 7.23
C GLN A 215 1.94 -1.27 7.56
N GLY A 216 1.12 -1.83 6.69
CA GLY A 216 0.47 -3.14 6.85
C GLY A 216 1.46 -4.31 6.93
N HIS A 217 2.69 -4.13 6.48
CA HIS A 217 3.77 -5.11 6.56
C HIS A 217 4.79 -4.81 7.67
N SER A 218 4.49 -3.88 8.57
CA SER A 218 5.44 -3.43 9.60
C SER A 218 5.97 -4.53 10.54
N GLY A 219 5.30 -5.68 10.62
CA GLY A 219 5.67 -6.79 11.52
C GLY A 219 5.15 -6.62 12.96
N TYR A 220 4.44 -5.52 13.24
CA TYR A 220 3.90 -5.17 14.55
C TYR A 220 2.43 -4.74 14.44
N ASP A 221 1.58 -5.27 15.31
CA ASP A 221 0.15 -4.98 15.30
C ASP A 221 -0.18 -3.56 15.79
N GLN A 222 0.67 -2.99 16.63
CA GLN A 222 0.50 -1.65 17.17
C GLN A 222 1.81 -0.88 17.22
N LEU A 223 1.71 0.46 17.07
CA LEU A 223 2.77 1.42 17.31
C LEU A 223 2.64 2.02 18.71
N VAL A 224 3.56 1.71 19.59
CA VAL A 224 3.62 2.35 20.93
C VAL A 224 4.09 3.81 20.78
N VAL A 225 3.20 4.75 21.00
CA VAL A 225 3.50 6.20 20.93
C VAL A 225 4.08 6.70 22.24
N ASN A 226 3.50 6.25 23.35
CA ASN A 226 3.97 6.64 24.68
C ASN A 226 4.15 5.40 25.56
N LYS A 227 5.41 5.11 25.91
CA LYS A 227 5.76 3.96 26.74
C LYS A 227 5.24 4.08 28.19
N LYS A 228 5.18 5.30 28.74
CA LYS A 228 4.76 5.53 30.13
C LYS A 228 3.27 5.29 30.32
N SER A 229 2.44 5.83 29.42
CA SER A 229 0.99 5.65 29.46
C SER A 229 0.51 4.34 28.82
N GLY A 230 1.37 3.66 28.07
CA GLY A 230 1.00 2.50 27.27
C GLY A 230 0.19 2.83 26.01
N TYR A 231 0.00 4.13 25.68
CA TYR A 231 -0.77 4.53 24.51
C TYR A 231 -0.13 4.02 23.20
N ALA A 232 -0.92 3.32 22.42
CA ALA A 232 -0.49 2.74 21.16
C ALA A 232 -1.55 2.95 20.06
N LEU A 233 -1.09 3.13 18.83
CA LEU A 233 -1.92 3.25 17.63
C LEU A 233 -1.99 1.90 16.90
N PRO A 234 -3.16 1.44 16.44
CA PRO A 234 -3.28 0.20 15.71
C PRO A 234 -2.62 0.32 14.33
N ASN A 235 -1.81 -0.68 13.97
CA ASN A 235 -1.26 -0.84 12.62
C ASN A 235 -2.10 -1.78 11.75
N ALA A 236 -2.93 -2.62 12.39
CA ALA A 236 -3.81 -3.60 11.73
C ALA A 236 -3.08 -4.59 10.82
N SER A 237 -1.80 -4.88 11.11
CA SER A 237 -0.98 -5.69 10.22
C SER A 237 -1.00 -7.19 10.55
N TYR A 238 -1.52 -7.60 11.73
CA TYR A 238 -1.64 -9.01 12.11
C TYR A 238 -2.56 -9.80 11.16
N PHE A 239 -3.66 -9.20 10.73
CA PHE A 239 -4.59 -9.80 9.78
C PHE A 239 -3.91 -10.20 8.47
N HIS A 240 -3.13 -9.29 7.92
CA HIS A 240 -2.37 -9.50 6.68
C HIS A 240 -1.15 -10.42 6.89
N TYR A 241 -0.52 -10.40 8.08
CA TYR A 241 0.50 -11.37 8.44
C TYR A 241 -0.04 -12.82 8.43
N LEU A 242 -1.25 -13.04 8.91
CA LEU A 242 -1.89 -14.36 8.83
C LEU A 242 -2.09 -14.82 7.39
N HIS A 243 -2.39 -13.87 6.47
CA HIS A 243 -2.44 -14.14 5.05
C HIS A 243 -1.08 -14.60 4.51
N HIS A 244 0.00 -13.89 4.77
CA HIS A 244 1.36 -14.31 4.38
C HIS A 244 1.78 -15.65 4.98
N LYS A 245 1.28 -15.97 6.15
CA LYS A 245 1.59 -17.23 6.85
C LYS A 245 0.83 -18.42 6.31
N TYR A 246 -0.45 -18.25 5.94
CA TYR A 246 -1.36 -19.34 5.58
C TYR A 246 -1.83 -19.30 4.12
N PHE A 247 -1.55 -18.24 3.39
CA PHE A 247 -1.79 -18.00 1.97
C PHE A 247 -3.25 -17.89 1.56
N GLU A 248 -4.09 -18.86 1.88
CA GLU A 248 -5.48 -18.94 1.39
C GLU A 248 -6.51 -18.43 2.40
N CYS A 249 -6.21 -17.29 3.03
CA CYS A 249 -7.11 -16.59 3.94
C CYS A 249 -6.78 -15.10 3.97
N ASN A 250 -7.73 -14.27 4.48
CA ASN A 250 -7.49 -12.85 4.75
C ASN A 250 -6.94 -12.06 3.53
N TYR A 251 -7.58 -12.20 2.39
CA TYR A 251 -7.18 -11.53 1.14
C TYR A 251 -7.39 -10.01 1.17
N GLY A 252 -8.30 -9.52 2.01
CA GLY A 252 -8.64 -8.10 2.11
C GLY A 252 -8.01 -7.39 3.29
N GLU A 253 -8.77 -6.48 3.86
CA GLU A 253 -8.44 -5.68 5.05
C GLU A 253 -9.60 -5.71 6.06
N LEU A 254 -9.32 -5.32 7.31
CA LEU A 254 -10.33 -5.35 8.38
C LEU A 254 -11.41 -4.27 8.26
N THR A 255 -11.16 -3.20 7.48
CA THR A 255 -12.08 -2.06 7.37
C THR A 255 -13.46 -2.46 6.83
N ILE A 256 -13.48 -3.36 5.83
CA ILE A 256 -14.69 -3.97 5.29
C ILE A 256 -14.53 -5.48 5.42
N PRO A 257 -15.46 -6.21 6.06
CA PRO A 257 -15.27 -7.61 6.40
C PRO A 257 -15.52 -8.55 5.21
N LEU A 258 -14.92 -8.29 4.04
CA LEU A 258 -15.09 -9.08 2.82
C LEU A 258 -14.70 -10.55 3.03
N ASP A 259 -13.59 -10.80 3.74
CA ASP A 259 -13.15 -12.15 4.04
C ASP A 259 -14.15 -12.93 4.91
N LYS A 260 -14.90 -12.25 5.80
CA LYS A 260 -15.99 -12.88 6.55
C LYS A 260 -17.18 -13.21 5.63
N TRP A 261 -17.54 -12.29 4.75
CA TRP A 261 -18.67 -12.47 3.84
C TRP A 261 -18.41 -13.56 2.81
N PHE A 262 -17.17 -13.71 2.37
CA PHE A 262 -16.78 -14.69 1.34
C PHE A 262 -16.04 -15.91 1.91
N GLY A 263 -16.06 -16.11 3.24
CA GLY A 263 -15.63 -17.36 3.89
C GLY A 263 -14.12 -17.57 3.98
N SER A 264 -13.29 -16.53 3.77
CA SER A 264 -11.81 -16.59 3.83
C SER A 264 -11.22 -15.98 5.11
N PHE A 265 -12.04 -15.64 6.11
CA PHE A 265 -11.57 -14.98 7.33
C PHE A 265 -10.87 -15.94 8.29
N HIS A 266 -9.66 -15.61 8.70
CA HIS A 266 -8.86 -16.29 9.71
C HIS A 266 -8.49 -15.32 10.84
N ASN A 267 -8.79 -15.68 12.11
CA ASN A 267 -8.56 -14.84 13.29
C ASN A 267 -7.29 -15.21 14.08
N GLY A 268 -6.47 -16.12 13.57
CA GLY A 268 -5.26 -16.60 14.24
C GLY A 268 -5.46 -17.77 15.21
N THR A 269 -6.69 -18.20 15.52
CA THR A 269 -6.96 -19.33 16.42
C THR A 269 -6.85 -20.68 15.72
N LYS A 270 -6.59 -21.76 16.51
CA LYS A 270 -6.60 -23.14 16.02
C LYS A 270 -7.96 -23.55 15.44
N ASP A 271 -9.04 -23.05 16.00
CA ASP A 271 -10.39 -23.37 15.53
C ASP A 271 -10.69 -22.71 14.19
N SER A 272 -10.28 -21.45 13.99
CA SER A 272 -10.37 -20.79 12.70
C SER A 272 -9.54 -21.51 11.65
N HIS A 273 -8.32 -21.96 12.01
CA HIS A 273 -7.45 -22.74 11.13
C HIS A 273 -8.10 -24.06 10.71
N LYS A 274 -8.61 -24.84 11.67
CA LYS A 274 -9.34 -26.09 11.38
C LYS A 274 -10.57 -25.87 10.50
N LYS A 275 -11.29 -24.75 10.69
CA LYS A 275 -12.49 -24.45 9.91
C LYS A 275 -12.17 -24.17 8.43
N LEU A 276 -11.09 -23.44 8.16
CA LEU A 276 -10.69 -23.04 6.81
C LEU A 276 -9.93 -24.12 6.04
N PHE A 277 -9.07 -24.87 6.72
CA PHE A 277 -8.13 -25.84 6.11
C PHE A 277 -8.47 -27.29 6.50
N ARG A 278 -9.75 -27.57 6.75
CA ARG A 278 -10.21 -28.96 6.93
C ARG A 278 -9.99 -29.74 5.63
N ASN A 279 -9.00 -30.64 5.65
CA ASN A 279 -8.98 -31.82 4.83
C ASN A 279 -9.71 -32.96 5.56
#